data_04544c8bae810f6975ca03b32724f027
#
_entry.id   04544c8bae810f6975ca03b32724f027
#
_cell.length_a   1.000
_cell.length_b   1.000
_cell.length_c   1.000
_cell.angle_alpha   90.00
_cell.angle_beta   90.00
_cell.angle_gamma   90.00
#
_symmetry.space_group_name_H-M   'P 1'
#
loop_
_entity.id
_entity.type
_entity.pdbx_description
1 polymer ?
#
loop_
_entity_poly.entity_id
_entity_poly.type
_entity_poly.pdbx_seq_one_letter_code
_entity_poly.pdbx_strand_id
1 'polypeptide(L)'
;VLANTLPGYYGLAEGSWKHWCRVWDVDFDWIKSRFKDEKYMSKPGFTLSRWYEGVIQEDKISQYTPLKAVVFWGCSSNSQSQYHKLKKALDKLDLVVIIDPFPTMTAAACDKDNVYLLPSSSQYETSGSVTSTQRSLQWRYRVVKPVHESKDDYEIMRLFTEKFGFADKFYKNIKQIPEDITREINKGTLTIGYNGQTPERIKKHTDYWHTFDVDTLIAKGGPCDGEYHGLPWPCWTTEHPGTPILYDISKPVAEGGLPFRARFGTEYTYPGKPKESILAADGVYNPGSEVKGGYPEFSDVVPGTNWKTDLSQETIKTAIKRGMAPFGNARARCYVWEYPDKIPVHREPLHSPDKEMIAKYPTFEDKPDHYRVYTKFKSEQKPEWVDEYPIILTSGRLVEYMGGGAETRSNKYLAELQPEMFAEVNVKMANDYGLRDGDLIWIESPHGGKIKVKTKISERVDAKTIFLPFHFGGFFMGDTWAGKYPEGTTPYALGEAANVVTNYGYDIVTQMQETKTGLCRIKKA
;
A
#
# COMPACT_ATOMS: atom_id res chain seq x y z
N VAL A 1 3.39 1.49 5.48
CA VAL A 1 4.59 1.04 6.22
C VAL A 1 4.40 -0.37 6.74
N LEU A 2 3.27 -0.71 7.34
CA LEU A 2 3.01 -2.06 7.87
C LEU A 2 2.84 -3.12 6.77
N ALA A 3 2.44 -2.77 5.57
CA ALA A 3 2.45 -3.68 4.43
C ALA A 3 3.83 -4.31 4.17
N ASN A 4 4.86 -3.68 4.68
CA ASN A 4 6.24 -4.14 4.57
C ASN A 4 6.60 -5.25 5.57
N THR A 5 5.72 -5.61 6.47
CA THR A 5 5.96 -6.66 7.48
C THR A 5 5.58 -8.06 7.00
N LEU A 6 4.87 -8.15 5.89
CA LEU A 6 4.46 -9.41 5.29
C LEU A 6 5.60 -10.06 4.48
N PRO A 7 5.50 -11.35 4.12
CA PRO A 7 6.52 -12.04 3.34
C PRO A 7 6.96 -11.30 2.08
N GLY A 8 6.04 -10.60 1.42
CA GLY A 8 6.33 -9.83 0.22
C GLY A 8 7.32 -8.69 0.40
N TYR A 9 7.47 -8.15 1.61
CA TYR A 9 8.46 -7.11 1.89
C TYR A 9 9.89 -7.65 1.92
N TYR A 10 10.09 -8.81 2.52
CA TYR A 10 11.37 -9.48 2.49
C TYR A 10 11.66 -10.14 1.14
N GLY A 11 10.74 -10.01 0.20
CA GLY A 11 10.73 -10.73 -1.04
C GLY A 11 10.07 -12.10 -0.91
N LEU A 12 9.98 -12.81 -2.01
CA LEU A 12 9.40 -14.16 -2.09
C LEU A 12 10.47 -15.24 -2.25
N ALA A 13 11.71 -14.92 -1.90
CA ALA A 13 12.78 -15.91 -1.85
C ALA A 13 12.54 -16.92 -0.72
N GLU A 14 13.10 -18.11 -0.86
CA GLU A 14 12.94 -19.19 0.12
C GLU A 14 13.35 -18.77 1.54
N GLY A 15 14.41 -17.97 1.67
CA GLY A 15 14.84 -17.45 2.97
C GLY A 15 13.80 -16.57 3.67
N SER A 16 13.01 -15.81 2.92
CA SER A 16 11.92 -15.01 3.45
C SER A 16 10.77 -15.88 3.95
N TRP A 17 10.39 -16.88 3.18
CA TRP A 17 9.38 -17.86 3.60
C TRP A 17 9.82 -18.61 4.86
N LYS A 18 11.04 -19.09 4.92
CA LYS A 18 11.60 -19.77 6.10
C LYS A 18 11.64 -18.85 7.32
N HIS A 19 11.95 -17.57 7.14
CA HIS A 19 11.88 -16.58 8.23
C HIS A 19 10.47 -16.50 8.81
N TRP A 20 9.46 -16.29 7.98
CA TRP A 20 8.09 -16.18 8.44
C TRP A 20 7.54 -17.49 9.00
N CYS A 21 7.91 -18.63 8.44
CA CYS A 21 7.56 -19.92 9.01
C CYS A 21 8.06 -20.06 10.45
N ARG A 22 9.28 -19.61 10.75
CA ARG A 22 9.79 -19.58 12.13
C ARG A 22 9.02 -18.61 13.03
N VAL A 23 8.64 -17.45 12.50
CA VAL A 23 7.82 -16.48 13.27
C VAL A 23 6.46 -17.05 13.60
N TRP A 24 5.80 -17.68 12.63
CA TRP A 24 4.48 -18.28 12.78
C TRP A 24 4.49 -19.66 13.47
N ASP A 25 5.66 -20.22 13.70
CA ASP A 25 5.85 -21.59 14.21
C ASP A 25 5.10 -22.62 13.34
N VAL A 26 5.28 -22.52 12.03
CA VAL A 26 4.75 -23.46 11.04
C VAL A 26 5.86 -24.09 10.22
N ASP A 27 5.64 -25.32 9.78
CA ASP A 27 6.58 -26.05 8.95
C ASP A 27 6.65 -25.44 7.55
N PHE A 28 7.88 -25.27 7.04
CA PHE A 28 8.10 -24.71 5.70
C PHE A 28 7.59 -25.65 4.59
N ASP A 29 7.74 -26.95 4.75
CA ASP A 29 7.26 -27.92 3.76
C ASP A 29 5.73 -27.96 3.74
N TRP A 30 5.07 -27.70 4.89
CA TRP A 30 3.62 -27.52 4.91
C TRP A 30 3.21 -26.29 4.09
N ILE A 31 3.84 -25.13 4.26
CA ILE A 31 3.58 -23.94 3.43
C ILE A 31 3.82 -24.26 1.95
N LYS A 32 4.94 -24.89 1.64
CA LYS A 32 5.31 -25.27 0.28
C LYS A 32 4.24 -26.17 -0.36
N SER A 33 3.69 -27.11 0.39
CA SER A 33 2.63 -28.01 -0.10
C SER A 33 1.30 -27.31 -0.41
N ARG A 34 1.11 -26.06 0.00
CA ARG A 34 -0.09 -25.28 -0.33
C ARG A 34 -0.04 -24.67 -1.72
N PHE A 35 1.12 -24.66 -2.34
CA PHE A 35 1.28 -24.20 -3.72
C PHE A 35 1.15 -25.37 -4.69
N LYS A 36 0.43 -25.17 -5.79
CA LYS A 36 0.29 -26.20 -6.85
C LYS A 36 1.62 -26.61 -7.47
N ASP A 37 2.53 -25.65 -7.55
CA ASP A 37 3.87 -25.81 -8.07
C ASP A 37 4.79 -24.85 -7.28
N GLU A 38 5.93 -25.34 -6.83
CA GLU A 38 6.89 -24.60 -6.02
C GLU A 38 7.34 -23.28 -6.67
N LYS A 39 7.40 -23.22 -8.01
CA LYS A 39 7.75 -22.00 -8.72
C LYS A 39 6.82 -20.82 -8.43
N TYR A 40 5.58 -21.08 -7.99
CA TYR A 40 4.63 -20.01 -7.64
C TYR A 40 4.95 -19.35 -6.31
N MET A 41 5.71 -19.97 -5.42
CA MET A 41 6.14 -19.36 -4.17
C MET A 41 6.97 -18.09 -4.37
N SER A 42 7.70 -18.00 -5.48
CA SER A 42 8.53 -16.85 -5.82
C SER A 42 7.82 -15.82 -6.72
N LYS A 43 6.54 -16.02 -7.01
CA LYS A 43 5.77 -15.17 -7.94
C LYS A 43 4.72 -14.35 -7.22
N PRO A 44 4.80 -13.03 -7.28
CA PRO A 44 3.93 -12.15 -6.51
C PRO A 44 2.54 -11.88 -7.11
N GLY A 45 2.18 -12.50 -8.22
CA GLY A 45 0.86 -12.33 -8.82
C GLY A 45 0.70 -11.05 -9.67
N PHE A 46 -0.53 -10.63 -9.85
CA PHE A 46 -0.88 -9.47 -10.68
C PHE A 46 -0.66 -8.15 -9.94
N THR A 47 -0.31 -7.11 -10.68
CA THR A 47 -0.38 -5.74 -10.15
C THR A 47 -1.83 -5.30 -9.94
N LEU A 48 -2.04 -4.43 -8.96
CA LEU A 48 -3.37 -3.93 -8.62
C LEU A 48 -4.08 -3.24 -9.80
N SER A 49 -3.32 -2.58 -10.67
CA SER A 49 -3.87 -1.88 -11.84
C SER A 49 -4.33 -2.80 -12.97
N ARG A 50 -3.99 -4.09 -12.96
CA ARG A 50 -4.19 -5.00 -14.09
C ARG A 50 -4.70 -6.40 -13.74
N TRP A 51 -5.00 -6.71 -12.49
CA TRP A 51 -5.42 -8.06 -12.09
C TRP A 51 -6.69 -8.54 -12.83
N TYR A 52 -7.58 -7.61 -13.20
CA TYR A 52 -8.79 -7.92 -13.97
C TYR A 52 -8.48 -8.57 -15.32
N GLU A 53 -7.31 -8.31 -15.89
CA GLU A 53 -6.88 -8.96 -17.14
C GLU A 53 -6.69 -10.46 -16.96
N GLY A 54 -6.30 -10.91 -15.76
CA GLY A 54 -6.24 -12.32 -15.42
C GLY A 54 -7.60 -13.04 -15.37
N VAL A 55 -8.68 -12.28 -15.46
CA VAL A 55 -10.05 -12.79 -15.55
C VAL A 55 -10.58 -12.70 -17.00
N ILE A 56 -10.34 -11.56 -17.67
CA ILE A 56 -10.96 -11.28 -18.99
C ILE A 56 -10.11 -11.67 -20.19
N GLN A 57 -8.82 -11.95 -19.97
CA GLN A 57 -7.86 -12.32 -21.03
C GLN A 57 -7.10 -13.60 -20.65
N GLU A 58 -7.84 -14.68 -20.52
CA GLU A 58 -7.34 -15.97 -20.01
C GLU A 58 -6.19 -16.55 -20.83
N ASP A 59 -6.15 -16.31 -22.15
CA ASP A 59 -5.12 -16.75 -23.07
C ASP A 59 -3.76 -16.03 -22.87
N LYS A 60 -3.77 -14.91 -22.20
CA LYS A 60 -2.58 -14.08 -21.96
C LYS A 60 -1.95 -14.24 -20.58
N ILE A 61 -2.51 -15.10 -19.72
CA ILE A 61 -1.95 -15.35 -18.42
C ILE A 61 -0.92 -16.49 -18.46
N SER A 62 0.07 -16.42 -17.57
CA SER A 62 1.08 -17.47 -17.40
C SER A 62 0.87 -18.27 -16.11
N GLN A 63 -0.25 -18.09 -15.45
CA GLN A 63 -0.65 -18.83 -14.27
C GLN A 63 -1.32 -20.15 -14.64
N TYR A 64 -1.48 -21.01 -13.66
CA TYR A 64 -2.06 -22.34 -13.84
C TYR A 64 -3.53 -22.29 -14.27
N THR A 65 -4.29 -21.34 -13.73
CA THR A 65 -5.70 -21.11 -14.06
C THR A 65 -6.00 -19.62 -14.12
N PRO A 66 -7.04 -19.20 -14.84
CA PRO A 66 -7.60 -17.87 -14.71
C PRO A 66 -7.99 -17.55 -13.26
N LEU A 67 -8.08 -16.27 -12.93
CA LEU A 67 -8.63 -15.85 -11.66
C LEU A 67 -10.12 -16.16 -11.61
N LYS A 68 -10.55 -16.88 -10.58
CA LYS A 68 -11.94 -17.34 -10.40
C LYS A 68 -12.64 -16.71 -9.21
N ALA A 69 -11.86 -16.26 -8.23
CA ALA A 69 -12.39 -15.66 -7.02
C ALA A 69 -11.60 -14.41 -6.65
N VAL A 70 -12.25 -13.46 -6.00
CA VAL A 70 -11.62 -12.28 -5.42
C VAL A 70 -12.18 -12.00 -4.02
N VAL A 71 -11.32 -11.57 -3.12
CA VAL A 71 -11.69 -11.04 -1.82
C VAL A 71 -11.27 -9.58 -1.76
N PHE A 72 -12.22 -8.67 -1.66
CA PHE A 72 -12.01 -7.27 -1.34
C PHE A 72 -12.06 -7.12 0.17
N TRP A 73 -10.95 -6.77 0.77
CA TRP A 73 -10.84 -6.62 2.22
C TRP A 73 -10.41 -5.20 2.57
N GLY A 74 -11.35 -4.41 3.12
CA GLY A 74 -11.11 -3.00 3.42
C GLY A 74 -10.75 -2.18 2.17
N CYS A 75 -11.29 -2.54 1.02
CA CYS A 75 -10.96 -1.93 -0.27
C CYS A 75 -12.15 -1.99 -1.21
N SER A 76 -12.49 -0.86 -1.79
CA SER A 76 -13.53 -0.79 -2.83
C SER A 76 -12.95 -0.81 -4.23
N SER A 77 -13.61 -1.49 -5.15
CA SER A 77 -13.19 -1.63 -6.54
C SER A 77 -13.08 -0.30 -7.30
N ASN A 78 -13.85 0.72 -6.92
CA ASN A 78 -13.76 2.07 -7.52
C ASN A 78 -12.43 2.79 -7.21
N SER A 79 -11.64 2.28 -6.26
CA SER A 79 -10.28 2.79 -5.98
C SER A 79 -9.20 2.27 -6.94
N GLN A 80 -9.58 1.39 -7.87
CA GLN A 80 -8.66 0.77 -8.82
C GLN A 80 -8.85 1.31 -10.23
N SER A 81 -7.74 1.49 -10.93
CA SER A 81 -7.75 2.03 -12.30
C SER A 81 -8.50 1.13 -13.28
N GLN A 82 -8.96 1.72 -14.39
CA GLN A 82 -9.73 1.04 -15.45
C GLN A 82 -11.00 0.37 -14.90
N TYR A 83 -11.71 1.04 -14.01
CA TYR A 83 -12.87 0.46 -13.31
C TYR A 83 -13.92 -0.14 -14.26
N HIS A 84 -14.09 0.40 -15.46
CA HIS A 84 -15.00 -0.14 -16.46
C HIS A 84 -14.60 -1.52 -17.01
N LYS A 85 -13.27 -1.82 -17.04
CA LYS A 85 -12.76 -3.17 -17.36
C LYS A 85 -12.84 -4.08 -16.15
N LEU A 86 -12.55 -3.54 -14.99
CA LEU A 86 -12.67 -4.27 -13.74
C LEU A 86 -14.11 -4.73 -13.50
N LYS A 87 -15.12 -3.90 -13.80
CA LYS A 87 -16.53 -4.32 -13.72
C LYS A 87 -16.80 -5.56 -14.58
N LYS A 88 -16.24 -5.62 -15.81
CA LYS A 88 -16.37 -6.81 -16.67
C LYS A 88 -15.73 -8.05 -16.05
N ALA A 89 -14.63 -7.88 -15.32
CA ALA A 89 -14.00 -8.98 -14.60
C ALA A 89 -14.87 -9.45 -13.42
N LEU A 90 -15.44 -8.52 -12.66
CA LEU A 90 -16.36 -8.85 -11.56
C LEU A 90 -17.53 -9.70 -12.05
N ASP A 91 -18.07 -9.41 -13.22
CA ASP A 91 -19.19 -10.18 -13.80
C ASP A 91 -18.80 -11.63 -14.16
N LYS A 92 -17.54 -11.86 -14.51
CA LYS A 92 -17.04 -13.18 -14.91
C LYS A 92 -16.55 -14.05 -13.76
N LEU A 93 -16.22 -13.47 -12.60
CA LEU A 93 -15.70 -14.22 -11.47
C LEU A 93 -16.75 -15.19 -10.91
N ASP A 94 -16.31 -16.38 -10.51
CA ASP A 94 -17.17 -17.41 -9.90
C ASP A 94 -17.56 -17.04 -8.45
N LEU A 95 -16.70 -16.27 -7.75
CA LEU A 95 -16.90 -15.88 -6.35
C LEU A 95 -16.35 -14.47 -6.10
N VAL A 96 -17.14 -13.65 -5.43
CA VAL A 96 -16.72 -12.34 -4.90
C VAL A 96 -17.04 -12.26 -3.42
N VAL A 97 -16.04 -11.97 -2.60
CA VAL A 97 -16.23 -11.72 -1.16
C VAL A 97 -15.82 -10.28 -0.86
N ILE A 98 -16.68 -9.56 -0.16
CA ILE A 98 -16.47 -8.16 0.22
C ILE A 98 -16.50 -8.10 1.75
N ILE A 99 -15.38 -7.69 2.34
CA ILE A 99 -15.20 -7.55 3.79
C ILE A 99 -14.94 -6.08 4.06
N ASP A 100 -15.93 -5.40 4.60
CA ASP A 100 -15.88 -3.95 4.80
C ASP A 100 -16.91 -3.55 5.87
N PRO A 101 -16.72 -2.48 6.65
CA PRO A 101 -17.74 -1.96 7.56
C PRO A 101 -18.99 -1.45 6.84
N PHE A 102 -18.88 -1.05 5.58
CA PHE A 102 -19.98 -0.57 4.77
C PHE A 102 -20.05 -1.29 3.43
N PRO A 103 -21.25 -1.50 2.86
CA PRO A 103 -21.36 -1.90 1.48
C PRO A 103 -20.70 -0.88 0.56
N THR A 104 -19.67 -1.31 -0.16
CA THR A 104 -18.91 -0.46 -1.07
C THR A 104 -19.52 -0.42 -2.46
N MET A 105 -18.96 0.39 -3.36
CA MET A 105 -19.33 0.35 -4.77
C MET A 105 -19.11 -1.03 -5.40
N THR A 106 -18.26 -1.87 -4.83
CA THR A 106 -18.09 -3.27 -5.26
C THR A 106 -19.38 -4.07 -5.09
N ALA A 107 -20.09 -3.87 -3.97
CA ALA A 107 -21.38 -4.51 -3.74
C ALA A 107 -22.40 -4.09 -4.80
N ALA A 108 -22.51 -2.79 -5.07
CA ALA A 108 -23.41 -2.26 -6.10
C ALA A 108 -23.03 -2.74 -7.52
N ALA A 109 -21.75 -3.06 -7.75
CA ALA A 109 -21.27 -3.55 -9.03
C ALA A 109 -21.55 -5.04 -9.27
N CYS A 110 -21.80 -5.82 -8.22
CA CYS A 110 -21.91 -7.27 -8.29
C CYS A 110 -23.35 -7.72 -8.14
N ASP A 111 -24.13 -7.63 -9.21
CA ASP A 111 -25.51 -8.08 -9.29
C ASP A 111 -25.57 -9.51 -9.87
N LYS A 112 -25.15 -10.49 -9.06
CA LYS A 112 -25.10 -11.91 -9.43
C LYS A 112 -25.02 -12.82 -8.20
N ASP A 113 -25.20 -14.13 -8.41
CA ASP A 113 -24.98 -15.16 -7.40
C ASP A 113 -23.49 -15.23 -6.96
N ASN A 114 -23.24 -15.87 -5.82
CA ASN A 114 -21.91 -16.06 -5.24
C ASN A 114 -21.16 -14.75 -4.91
N VAL A 115 -21.91 -13.75 -4.49
CA VAL A 115 -21.36 -12.51 -3.89
C VAL A 115 -21.72 -12.50 -2.41
N TYR A 116 -20.71 -12.38 -1.56
CA TYR A 116 -20.87 -12.40 -0.11
C TYR A 116 -20.37 -11.09 0.49
N LEU A 117 -21.23 -10.44 1.27
CA LEU A 117 -20.89 -9.27 2.06
C LEU A 117 -20.67 -9.73 3.51
N LEU A 118 -19.46 -9.56 4.02
CA LEU A 118 -19.09 -9.89 5.38
C LEU A 118 -18.80 -8.59 6.14
N PRO A 119 -19.65 -8.22 7.12
CA PRO A 119 -19.48 -6.96 7.84
C PRO A 119 -18.27 -7.04 8.78
N SER A 120 -17.28 -6.18 8.55
CA SER A 120 -16.18 -5.98 9.49
C SER A 120 -16.48 -4.89 10.50
N SER A 121 -15.87 -4.99 11.67
CA SER A 121 -16.00 -3.98 12.73
C SER A 121 -15.32 -2.68 12.34
N SER A 122 -15.92 -1.57 12.75
CA SER A 122 -15.33 -0.24 12.62
C SER A 122 -14.17 -0.05 13.61
N GLN A 123 -13.43 1.02 13.43
CA GLN A 123 -12.30 1.39 14.32
C GLN A 123 -12.71 1.65 15.78
N TYR A 124 -13.98 1.92 16.07
CA TYR A 124 -14.49 2.12 17.44
C TYR A 124 -14.94 0.82 18.09
N GLU A 125 -15.13 -0.21 17.30
CA GLU A 125 -15.63 -1.52 17.71
C GLU A 125 -14.50 -2.54 17.92
N THR A 126 -13.26 -2.16 17.63
CA THR A 126 -12.09 -3.03 17.76
C THR A 126 -10.96 -2.35 18.53
N SER A 127 -9.99 -3.13 18.99
CA SER A 127 -8.76 -2.65 19.62
C SER A 127 -7.56 -2.99 18.76
N GLY A 128 -6.46 -2.28 18.96
CA GLY A 128 -5.20 -2.62 18.31
C GLY A 128 -4.28 -1.43 18.08
N SER A 129 -3.14 -1.71 17.48
CA SER A 129 -2.17 -0.67 17.14
C SER A 129 -2.51 0.00 15.80
N VAL A 130 -2.29 1.30 15.74
CA VAL A 130 -2.50 2.12 14.53
C VAL A 130 -1.26 2.94 14.25
N THR A 131 -0.77 2.88 13.04
CA THR A 131 0.36 3.69 12.58
C THR A 131 -0.10 5.08 12.16
N SER A 132 0.57 6.12 12.63
CA SER A 132 0.38 7.48 12.11
C SER A 132 1.38 7.81 10.99
N THR A 133 1.12 8.90 10.27
CA THR A 133 2.01 9.43 9.22
C THR A 133 3.41 9.77 9.73
N GLN A 134 3.54 10.08 11.02
CA GLN A 134 4.81 10.41 11.69
C GLN A 134 5.66 9.18 12.02
N ARG A 135 5.24 7.99 11.57
CA ARG A 135 5.89 6.71 11.88
C ARG A 135 5.76 6.29 13.35
N SER A 136 4.87 6.93 14.09
CA SER A 136 4.53 6.56 15.46
C SER A 136 3.38 5.56 15.48
N LEU A 137 3.34 4.72 16.51
CA LEU A 137 2.23 3.81 16.77
C LEU A 137 1.40 4.34 17.94
N GLN A 138 0.10 4.14 17.84
CA GLN A 138 -0.86 4.42 18.89
C GLN A 138 -1.64 3.14 19.17
N TRP A 139 -2.06 2.96 20.41
CA TRP A 139 -2.99 1.91 20.76
C TRP A 139 -4.41 2.48 20.81
N ARG A 140 -5.35 1.80 20.18
CA ARG A 140 -6.77 2.09 20.31
C ARG A 140 -7.43 1.05 21.17
N TYR A 141 -8.24 1.50 22.10
CA TYR A 141 -9.13 0.66 22.87
C TYR A 141 -10.50 0.62 22.22
N ARG A 142 -11.16 -0.52 22.28
CA ARG A 142 -12.56 -0.65 21.87
C ARG A 142 -13.43 0.28 22.70
N VAL A 143 -14.24 1.10 22.05
CA VAL A 143 -15.14 2.09 22.69
C VAL A 143 -16.55 1.52 22.79
N VAL A 144 -17.00 0.83 21.75
CA VAL A 144 -18.34 0.22 21.67
C VAL A 144 -18.23 -1.25 21.24
N LYS A 145 -19.26 -2.03 21.53
CA LYS A 145 -19.34 -3.42 21.04
C LYS A 145 -19.58 -3.43 19.53
N PRO A 146 -19.12 -4.48 18.82
CA PRO A 146 -19.48 -4.69 17.43
C PRO A 146 -21.00 -4.66 17.21
N VAL A 147 -21.41 -3.96 16.15
CA VAL A 147 -22.82 -3.80 15.80
C VAL A 147 -23.30 -5.02 15.01
N HIS A 148 -24.47 -5.56 15.37
CA HIS A 148 -25.09 -6.72 14.72
C HIS A 148 -24.11 -7.91 14.56
N GLU A 149 -23.90 -8.37 13.34
CA GLU A 149 -23.04 -9.51 13.02
C GLU A 149 -21.60 -9.13 12.65
N SER A 150 -21.25 -7.83 12.78
CA SER A 150 -19.89 -7.38 12.46
C SER A 150 -18.86 -8.07 13.36
N LYS A 151 -17.70 -8.35 12.77
CA LYS A 151 -16.59 -9.04 13.43
C LYS A 151 -15.28 -8.32 13.16
N ASP A 152 -14.36 -8.44 14.12
CA ASP A 152 -13.00 -7.94 13.90
C ASP A 152 -12.34 -8.71 12.75
N ASP A 153 -11.52 -8.04 11.96
CA ASP A 153 -10.86 -8.63 10.79
C ASP A 153 -10.14 -9.95 11.13
N TYR A 154 -9.48 -10.02 12.28
CA TYR A 154 -8.81 -11.24 12.69
C TYR A 154 -9.81 -12.38 13.03
N GLU A 155 -10.98 -12.05 13.57
CA GLU A 155 -12.02 -13.05 13.82
C GLU A 155 -12.56 -13.61 12.50
N ILE A 156 -12.72 -12.75 11.49
CA ILE A 156 -13.06 -13.17 10.14
C ILE A 156 -11.96 -14.09 9.58
N MET A 157 -10.68 -13.73 9.74
CA MET A 157 -9.56 -14.60 9.34
C MET A 157 -9.61 -15.95 10.06
N ARG A 158 -9.90 -15.95 11.36
CA ARG A 158 -10.04 -17.19 12.13
C ARG A 158 -11.09 -18.11 11.50
N LEU A 159 -12.27 -17.58 11.22
CA LEU A 159 -13.35 -18.34 10.61
C LEU A 159 -12.95 -18.90 9.23
N PHE A 160 -12.19 -18.15 8.43
CA PHE A 160 -11.63 -18.67 7.18
C PHE A 160 -10.67 -19.83 7.44
N THR A 161 -9.75 -19.70 8.42
CA THR A 161 -8.79 -20.79 8.70
C THR A 161 -9.47 -22.06 9.20
N GLU A 162 -10.55 -21.93 9.97
CA GLU A 162 -11.38 -23.06 10.37
C GLU A 162 -12.02 -23.76 9.17
N LYS A 163 -12.62 -22.98 8.26
CA LYS A 163 -13.23 -23.51 7.05
C LYS A 163 -12.23 -24.13 6.07
N PHE A 164 -11.03 -23.58 5.99
CA PHE A 164 -9.94 -24.14 5.18
C PHE A 164 -9.17 -25.29 5.86
N GLY A 165 -9.47 -25.61 7.11
CA GLY A 165 -8.90 -26.75 7.82
C GLY A 165 -7.46 -26.57 8.30
N PHE A 166 -7.03 -25.35 8.61
CA PHE A 166 -5.70 -25.07 9.16
C PHE A 166 -5.70 -24.10 10.36
N ALA A 167 -6.81 -24.05 11.10
CA ALA A 167 -6.92 -23.22 12.29
C ALA A 167 -5.86 -23.57 13.36
N ASP A 168 -5.50 -24.85 13.47
CA ASP A 168 -4.44 -25.33 14.36
C ASP A 168 -3.07 -24.71 14.06
N LYS A 169 -2.81 -24.33 12.80
CA LYS A 169 -1.58 -23.64 12.38
C LYS A 169 -1.64 -22.16 12.68
N PHE A 170 -2.81 -21.54 12.52
CA PHE A 170 -2.98 -20.10 12.64
C PHE A 170 -3.02 -19.62 14.09
N TYR A 171 -3.65 -20.41 15.00
CA TYR A 171 -3.89 -19.99 16.39
C TYR A 171 -2.93 -20.59 17.41
N LYS A 172 -1.91 -21.28 17.02
CA LYS A 172 -1.03 -22.00 17.93
C LYS A 172 -0.48 -21.12 19.06
N ASN A 173 -0.19 -19.85 18.75
CA ASN A 173 0.45 -18.93 19.67
C ASN A 173 -0.34 -17.65 19.97
N ILE A 174 -1.55 -17.50 19.42
CA ILE A 174 -2.35 -16.27 19.53
C ILE A 174 -3.50 -16.48 20.52
N LYS A 175 -3.40 -15.88 21.69
CA LYS A 175 -4.42 -15.97 22.76
C LYS A 175 -5.16 -14.65 22.99
N GLN A 176 -4.44 -13.52 22.93
CA GLN A 176 -4.98 -12.16 23.08
C GLN A 176 -4.67 -11.40 21.81
N ILE A 177 -5.64 -11.27 20.98
CA ILE A 177 -5.40 -11.12 19.57
C ILE A 177 -4.73 -9.85 19.10
N PRO A 178 -5.14 -8.63 19.38
CA PRO A 178 -4.40 -7.45 18.89
C PRO A 178 -2.98 -7.38 19.43
N GLU A 179 -2.80 -7.72 20.70
CA GLU A 179 -1.51 -7.74 21.36
C GLU A 179 -0.60 -8.83 20.79
N ASP A 180 -1.11 -10.01 20.60
CA ASP A 180 -0.32 -11.13 20.08
C ASP A 180 0.06 -10.95 18.62
N ILE A 181 -0.84 -10.40 17.78
CA ILE A 181 -0.51 -10.00 16.41
C ILE A 181 0.59 -8.93 16.42
N THR A 182 0.51 -7.94 17.30
CA THR A 182 1.54 -6.91 17.41
C THR A 182 2.87 -7.51 17.83
N ARG A 183 2.90 -8.44 18.80
CA ARG A 183 4.12 -9.16 19.21
C ARG A 183 4.69 -10.03 18.09
N GLU A 184 3.84 -10.66 17.30
CA GLU A 184 4.28 -11.43 16.13
C GLU A 184 4.92 -10.52 15.09
N ILE A 185 4.32 -9.37 14.81
CA ILE A 185 4.91 -8.35 13.94
C ILE A 185 6.27 -7.88 14.50
N ASN A 186 6.35 -7.58 15.81
CA ASN A 186 7.60 -7.18 16.44
C ASN A 186 8.67 -8.27 16.26
N LYS A 187 8.34 -9.53 16.52
CA LYS A 187 9.25 -10.67 16.36
C LYS A 187 9.68 -10.83 14.90
N GLY A 188 8.75 -10.76 13.96
CA GLY A 188 9.02 -10.94 12.54
C GLY A 188 9.80 -9.80 11.91
N THR A 189 9.80 -8.63 12.53
CA THR A 189 10.41 -7.41 12.01
C THR A 189 11.61 -6.93 12.84
N LEU A 190 12.20 -7.82 13.60
CA LEU A 190 13.33 -7.55 14.47
C LEU A 190 14.46 -6.78 13.77
N THR A 191 14.77 -7.18 12.54
CA THR A 191 15.82 -6.55 11.73
C THR A 191 15.38 -5.28 11.01
N ILE A 192 14.11 -4.88 11.13
CA ILE A 192 13.58 -3.66 10.51
C ILE A 192 13.35 -2.55 11.52
N GLY A 193 13.34 -2.87 12.80
CA GLY A 193 13.20 -1.87 13.86
C GLY A 193 11.76 -1.61 14.31
N TYR A 194 10.88 -2.60 14.25
CA TYR A 194 9.55 -2.52 14.88
C TYR A 194 9.48 -3.23 16.24
N ASN A 195 10.47 -4.01 16.59
CA ASN A 195 10.42 -4.85 17.77
C ASN A 195 10.42 -4.09 19.10
N GLY A 196 10.84 -2.85 19.11
CA GLY A 196 10.74 -1.99 20.30
C GLY A 196 9.34 -1.41 20.53
N GLN A 197 8.48 -1.42 19.53
CA GLN A 197 7.11 -0.90 19.59
C GLN A 197 6.14 -1.97 20.11
N THR A 198 6.37 -2.47 21.32
CA THR A 198 5.55 -3.52 21.92
C THR A 198 4.16 -3.00 22.33
N PRO A 199 3.13 -3.86 22.35
CA PRO A 199 1.80 -3.43 22.76
C PRO A 199 1.76 -2.83 24.17
N GLU A 200 2.59 -3.34 25.10
CA GLU A 200 2.69 -2.82 26.46
C GLU A 200 3.20 -1.38 26.51
N ARG A 201 4.22 -1.07 25.69
CA ARG A 201 4.77 0.28 25.60
C ARG A 201 3.78 1.23 24.91
N ILE A 202 3.21 0.82 23.79
CA ILE A 202 2.26 1.65 23.05
C ILE A 202 1.02 1.97 23.90
N LYS A 203 0.51 1.00 24.68
CA LYS A 203 -0.60 1.22 25.62
C LYS A 203 -0.22 2.26 26.69
N LYS A 204 0.97 2.17 27.28
CA LYS A 204 1.44 3.19 28.22
C LYS A 204 1.49 4.59 27.60
N HIS A 205 1.89 4.73 26.34
CA HIS A 205 1.88 6.00 25.64
C HIS A 205 0.46 6.56 25.49
N THR A 206 -0.52 5.71 25.27
CA THR A 206 -1.94 6.11 25.22
C THR A 206 -2.45 6.48 26.62
N ASP A 207 -2.15 5.69 27.65
CA ASP A 207 -2.66 5.90 29.00
C ASP A 207 -2.01 7.11 29.70
N TYR A 208 -0.75 7.37 29.42
CA TYR A 208 0.05 8.45 30.01
C TYR A 208 0.38 9.58 29.03
N TRP A 209 -0.49 9.81 28.04
CA TRP A 209 -0.29 10.81 27.00
C TRP A 209 0.04 12.22 27.54
N HIS A 210 -0.51 12.58 28.71
CA HIS A 210 -0.32 13.87 29.37
C HIS A 210 1.09 14.12 29.90
N THR A 211 1.95 13.10 29.95
CA THR A 211 3.36 13.23 30.36
C THR A 211 4.27 13.68 29.21
N PHE A 212 3.78 13.64 27.98
CA PHE A 212 4.56 14.03 26.81
C PHE A 212 4.54 15.54 26.61
N ASP A 213 5.72 16.11 26.52
CA ASP A 213 5.91 17.53 26.22
C ASP A 213 5.47 17.85 24.80
N VAL A 214 4.67 18.90 24.62
CA VAL A 214 4.04 19.24 23.32
C VAL A 214 5.04 19.70 22.26
N ASP A 215 6.17 20.27 22.67
CA ASP A 215 7.17 20.82 21.73
C ASP A 215 8.18 19.75 21.31
N THR A 216 8.61 18.92 22.24
CA THR A 216 9.65 17.91 22.00
C THR A 216 9.10 16.51 21.75
N LEU A 217 7.85 16.27 22.11
CA LEU A 217 7.20 14.94 22.11
C LEU A 217 7.91 13.90 22.98
N ILE A 218 8.73 14.33 23.93
CA ILE A 218 9.42 13.46 24.90
C ILE A 218 8.61 13.43 26.19
N ALA A 219 8.43 12.23 26.74
CA ALA A 219 7.82 12.08 28.06
C ALA A 219 8.74 12.64 29.15
N LYS A 220 8.16 13.41 30.08
CA LYS A 220 8.83 13.97 31.26
C LYS A 220 8.25 13.35 32.52
N GLY A 221 8.96 12.34 33.02
CA GLY A 221 8.54 11.56 34.16
C GLY A 221 7.50 10.48 33.84
N GLY A 222 7.17 9.68 34.85
CA GLY A 222 6.21 8.58 34.73
C GLY A 222 6.76 7.34 34.02
N PRO A 223 5.86 6.43 33.60
CA PRO A 223 6.25 5.13 33.02
C PRO A 223 6.90 5.19 31.64
N CYS A 224 6.83 6.35 30.97
CA CYS A 224 7.36 6.55 29.60
C CYS A 224 8.52 7.56 29.58
N ASP A 225 9.10 7.89 30.74
CA ASP A 225 10.13 8.94 30.85
C ASP A 225 11.26 8.76 29.83
N GLY A 226 11.56 9.84 29.10
CA GLY A 226 12.59 9.85 28.04
C GLY A 226 12.19 9.23 26.71
N GLU A 227 11.01 8.63 26.58
CA GLU A 227 10.52 8.05 25.33
C GLU A 227 9.82 9.13 24.46
N TYR A 228 9.95 9.00 23.14
CA TYR A 228 9.20 9.84 22.20
C TYR A 228 7.79 9.30 21.99
N HIS A 229 6.78 10.16 21.98
CA HIS A 229 5.38 9.80 21.82
C HIS A 229 5.15 8.86 20.64
N GLY A 230 4.54 7.69 20.91
CA GLY A 230 4.25 6.68 19.91
C GLY A 230 5.47 5.92 19.38
N LEU A 231 6.63 6.04 20.03
CA LEU A 231 7.87 5.32 19.70
C LEU A 231 8.19 5.37 18.20
N PRO A 232 8.45 6.54 17.60
CA PRO A 232 8.61 6.66 16.15
C PRO A 232 9.59 5.65 15.57
N TRP A 233 9.18 4.98 14.49
CA TRP A 233 10.00 4.00 13.78
C TRP A 233 11.24 4.66 13.12
N PRO A 234 12.39 3.98 13.14
CA PRO A 234 12.69 2.69 13.74
C PRO A 234 12.84 2.76 15.28
N CYS A 235 12.33 1.73 15.95
CA CYS A 235 12.46 1.52 17.38
C CYS A 235 12.99 0.10 17.59
N TRP A 236 14.28 -0.02 17.89
CA TRP A 236 15.04 -1.24 17.71
C TRP A 236 14.93 -2.24 18.86
N THR A 237 14.78 -1.73 20.07
CA THR A 237 14.70 -2.53 21.30
C THR A 237 13.63 -1.99 22.22
N THR A 238 13.30 -2.73 23.25
CA THR A 238 12.33 -2.32 24.28
C THR A 238 12.79 -1.12 25.11
N GLU A 239 14.07 -0.78 25.08
CA GLU A 239 14.66 0.37 25.75
C GLU A 239 14.90 1.56 24.80
N HIS A 240 14.73 1.34 23.49
CA HIS A 240 14.96 2.38 22.51
C HIS A 240 13.83 3.42 22.57
N PRO A 241 14.12 4.73 22.64
CA PRO A 241 13.12 5.77 22.86
C PRO A 241 12.24 6.09 21.64
N GLY A 242 12.52 5.49 20.47
CA GLY A 242 11.98 5.87 19.18
C GLY A 242 12.92 6.79 18.41
N THR A 243 12.67 6.94 17.10
CA THR A 243 13.48 7.76 16.17
C THR A 243 12.62 8.85 15.54
N PRO A 244 12.46 10.02 16.15
CA PRO A 244 11.58 11.07 15.66
C PRO A 244 12.09 11.69 14.35
N ILE A 245 13.40 11.79 14.17
CA ILE A 245 14.06 12.31 12.98
C ILE A 245 14.94 11.23 12.37
N LEU A 246 14.60 10.79 11.15
CA LEU A 246 15.26 9.65 10.49
C LEU A 246 16.73 9.85 10.17
N TYR A 247 17.15 11.08 9.97
CA TYR A 247 18.50 11.42 9.51
C TYR A 247 19.24 12.33 10.50
N ASP A 248 18.82 12.31 11.76
CA ASP A 248 19.52 13.08 12.80
C ASP A 248 20.85 12.41 13.16
N ILE A 249 21.92 12.92 12.56
CA ILE A 249 23.28 12.45 12.81
C ILE A 249 23.92 13.09 14.05
N SER A 250 23.21 14.01 14.71
CA SER A 250 23.69 14.67 15.93
C SER A 250 23.54 13.79 17.18
N LYS A 251 22.70 12.76 17.09
CA LYS A 251 22.44 11.82 18.20
C LYS A 251 22.85 10.41 17.85
N PRO A 252 23.31 9.62 18.83
CA PRO A 252 23.54 8.20 18.61
C PRO A 252 22.22 7.43 18.44
N VAL A 253 22.30 6.25 17.85
CA VAL A 253 21.14 5.36 17.63
C VAL A 253 20.38 5.08 18.91
N ALA A 254 21.08 4.86 20.03
CA ALA A 254 20.47 4.55 21.31
C ALA A 254 19.60 5.69 21.88
N GLU A 255 19.84 6.92 21.44
CA GLU A 255 19.10 8.12 21.86
C GLU A 255 18.03 8.55 20.84
N GLY A 256 17.69 7.68 19.91
CA GLY A 256 16.71 7.99 18.88
C GLY A 256 17.24 8.81 17.70
N GLY A 257 18.57 8.90 17.57
CA GLY A 257 19.22 9.51 16.42
C GLY A 257 19.71 8.46 15.43
N LEU A 258 20.40 8.96 14.43
CA LEU A 258 20.98 8.19 13.36
C LEU A 258 20.05 7.36 12.50
N PRO A 259 20.61 6.97 11.47
CA PRO A 259 19.98 6.82 10.23
C PRO A 259 19.30 5.53 10.06
N PHE A 260 18.42 5.74 9.26
CA PHE A 260 17.71 4.79 8.50
C PHE A 260 18.65 3.88 7.71
N ARG A 261 18.37 2.62 7.77
CA ARG A 261 19.04 1.66 6.94
C ARG A 261 18.62 1.77 5.47
N ALA A 262 19.51 1.41 4.60
CA ALA A 262 19.22 1.36 3.18
C ALA A 262 18.50 0.08 2.76
N ARG A 263 18.83 -1.09 3.33
CA ARG A 263 18.24 -2.37 2.96
C ARG A 263 18.53 -3.49 3.94
N PHE A 264 17.66 -4.51 3.91
CA PHE A 264 17.93 -5.82 4.48
C PHE A 264 18.95 -6.59 3.67
N GLY A 265 19.83 -7.29 4.32
CA GLY A 265 20.82 -8.11 3.64
C GLY A 265 21.56 -7.27 2.63
N THR A 266 22.51 -6.59 3.11
CA THR A 266 23.20 -5.52 2.46
C THR A 266 24.08 -5.94 1.33
N GLU A 267 24.33 -7.19 1.23
CA GLU A 267 25.30 -7.74 0.30
C GLU A 267 24.64 -8.70 -0.64
N TYR A 268 24.89 -8.50 -1.89
CA TYR A 268 24.40 -9.33 -2.95
C TYR A 268 25.54 -9.77 -3.84
N THR A 269 25.61 -11.05 -4.13
CA THR A 269 26.59 -11.59 -5.06
C THR A 269 25.88 -11.95 -6.36
N TYR A 270 26.19 -11.23 -7.42
CA TYR A 270 25.78 -11.62 -8.76
C TYR A 270 26.65 -12.75 -9.25
N PRO A 271 26.09 -13.76 -9.94
CA PRO A 271 26.90 -14.76 -10.62
C PRO A 271 27.92 -14.11 -11.56
N GLY A 272 29.19 -14.41 -11.35
CA GLY A 272 30.29 -13.87 -12.16
C GLY A 272 30.67 -12.41 -11.92
N LYS A 273 30.13 -11.76 -10.87
CA LYS A 273 30.48 -10.41 -10.46
C LYS A 273 31.02 -10.36 -9.04
N PRO A 274 31.84 -9.34 -8.71
CA PRO A 274 32.24 -9.10 -7.33
C PRO A 274 30.99 -8.95 -6.44
N LYS A 275 31.13 -9.31 -5.18
CA LYS A 275 30.12 -9.06 -4.17
C LYS A 275 29.90 -7.55 -4.07
N GLU A 276 28.67 -7.13 -4.20
CA GLU A 276 28.28 -5.73 -4.13
C GLU A 276 27.46 -5.47 -2.86
N SER A 277 27.65 -4.33 -2.25
CA SER A 277 26.89 -3.87 -1.09
C SER A 277 26.36 -2.46 -1.29
N ILE A 278 25.08 -2.24 -0.96
CA ILE A 278 24.52 -0.89 -0.94
C ILE A 278 25.08 -0.04 0.19
N LEU A 279 25.79 -0.64 1.12
CA LEU A 279 26.45 0.05 2.22
C LEU A 279 27.87 0.45 1.89
N ALA A 280 28.48 -0.17 0.90
CA ALA A 280 29.83 0.16 0.46
C ALA A 280 29.86 1.59 -0.11
N ALA A 281 30.92 2.31 0.17
CA ALA A 281 31.07 3.69 -0.30
C ALA A 281 31.18 3.78 -1.83
N ASP A 282 31.73 2.74 -2.45
CA ASP A 282 31.93 2.58 -3.89
C ASP A 282 30.87 1.68 -4.56
N GLY A 283 29.90 1.14 -3.78
CA GLY A 283 28.89 0.21 -4.28
C GLY A 283 29.38 -1.23 -4.42
N VAL A 284 30.67 -1.49 -4.18
CA VAL A 284 31.28 -2.82 -4.24
C VAL A 284 31.67 -3.25 -2.84
N TYR A 285 31.29 -4.49 -2.48
CA TYR A 285 31.71 -5.05 -1.22
C TYR A 285 33.17 -5.49 -1.27
N ASN A 286 33.97 -4.72 -0.58
CA ASN A 286 35.29 -5.15 -0.15
C ASN A 286 35.31 -5.13 1.38
N PRO A 287 35.81 -6.15 2.07
CA PRO A 287 35.85 -6.17 3.54
C PRO A 287 36.43 -4.87 4.08
N GLY A 288 35.65 -4.13 4.87
CA GLY A 288 36.03 -2.84 5.44
C GLY A 288 35.71 -1.60 4.58
N SER A 289 35.25 -1.74 3.33
CA SER A 289 34.97 -0.59 2.47
C SER A 289 33.64 0.08 2.80
N GLU A 290 32.63 -0.68 3.21
CA GLU A 290 31.31 -0.21 3.62
C GLU A 290 31.33 0.61 4.89
N VAL A 291 32.42 0.57 5.60
CA VAL A 291 32.51 1.06 6.97
C VAL A 291 33.44 2.26 7.13
N LYS A 292 33.84 2.88 6.05
CA LYS A 292 34.65 4.10 6.15
C LYS A 292 33.88 5.17 6.91
N GLY A 293 33.97 5.10 8.24
CA GLY A 293 33.34 6.04 9.18
C GLY A 293 31.97 5.61 9.72
N GLY A 294 31.64 4.33 9.72
CA GLY A 294 30.33 4.01 10.13
C GLY A 294 30.10 2.73 10.87
N TYR A 295 30.14 1.59 10.22
CA TYR A 295 29.68 0.38 10.87
C TYR A 295 30.69 -0.73 10.72
N PRO A 296 31.24 -1.26 11.83
CA PRO A 296 31.94 -2.52 11.78
C PRO A 296 31.03 -3.55 11.15
N GLU A 297 31.59 -4.51 10.47
CA GLU A 297 30.82 -5.61 9.91
C GLU A 297 30.01 -6.25 11.03
N PHE A 298 28.74 -6.50 10.79
CA PHE A 298 27.86 -7.00 11.83
C PHE A 298 28.29 -8.38 12.34
N SER A 299 28.97 -9.13 11.50
CA SER A 299 29.67 -10.38 11.84
C SER A 299 30.66 -10.24 12.98
N ASP A 300 31.26 -9.06 13.18
CA ASP A 300 32.18 -8.81 14.30
C ASP A 300 31.44 -8.76 15.64
N VAL A 301 30.15 -8.46 15.60
CA VAL A 301 29.29 -8.44 16.79
C VAL A 301 28.71 -9.82 17.06
N VAL A 302 28.38 -10.55 15.99
CA VAL A 302 27.77 -11.88 16.04
C VAL A 302 28.36 -12.75 14.94
N PRO A 303 29.46 -13.46 15.21
CA PRO A 303 30.09 -14.33 14.22
C PRO A 303 29.13 -15.36 13.63
N GLY A 304 29.15 -15.49 12.32
CA GLY A 304 28.30 -16.46 11.60
C GLY A 304 26.83 -16.04 11.44
N THR A 305 26.45 -14.84 11.86
CA THR A 305 25.07 -14.36 11.74
C THR A 305 24.85 -13.75 10.35
N ASN A 306 23.75 -14.15 9.72
CA ASN A 306 23.26 -13.52 8.52
C ASN A 306 22.28 -12.41 8.88
N TRP A 307 22.48 -11.21 8.39
CA TRP A 307 21.60 -10.04 8.58
C TRP A 307 20.16 -10.25 8.18
N LYS A 308 19.93 -11.15 7.24
CA LYS A 308 18.59 -11.47 6.74
C LYS A 308 17.76 -12.26 7.73
N THR A 309 18.36 -12.73 8.78
CA THR A 309 17.74 -13.66 9.72
C THR A 309 17.72 -13.12 11.13
N ASP A 310 16.97 -13.75 11.94
CA ASP A 310 16.58 -13.48 13.30
C ASP A 310 17.73 -13.06 14.21
N LEU A 311 18.09 -11.80 14.14
CA LEU A 311 18.93 -11.22 15.15
C LEU A 311 18.16 -11.17 16.45
N SER A 312 18.75 -11.68 17.51
CA SER A 312 18.16 -11.54 18.83
C SER A 312 18.12 -10.07 19.23
N GLN A 313 17.17 -9.72 20.08
CA GLN A 313 17.11 -8.37 20.65
C GLN A 313 18.41 -7.99 21.36
N GLU A 314 19.08 -8.94 21.98
CA GLU A 314 20.35 -8.77 22.66
C GLU A 314 21.47 -8.39 21.69
N THR A 315 21.48 -9.00 20.51
CA THR A 315 22.41 -8.66 19.45
C THR A 315 22.20 -7.22 18.97
N ILE A 316 20.95 -6.81 18.78
CA ILE A 316 20.61 -5.45 18.37
C ILE A 316 21.00 -4.44 19.44
N LYS A 317 20.73 -4.71 20.71
CA LYS A 317 21.17 -3.88 21.85
C LYS A 317 22.68 -3.68 21.86
N THR A 318 23.41 -4.75 21.65
CA THR A 318 24.88 -4.72 21.61
C THR A 318 25.37 -3.84 20.47
N ALA A 319 24.78 -3.98 19.28
CA ALA A 319 25.12 -3.17 18.12
C ALA A 319 24.83 -1.69 18.38
N ILE A 320 23.67 -1.37 18.94
CA ILE A 320 23.27 0.01 19.25
C ILE A 320 24.21 0.63 20.29
N LYS A 321 24.56 -0.08 21.36
CA LYS A 321 25.50 0.39 22.37
C LYS A 321 26.88 0.68 21.82
N ARG A 322 27.28 -0.02 20.76
CA ARG A 322 28.54 0.22 20.05
C ARG A 322 28.47 1.36 19.02
N GLY A 323 27.33 2.06 18.92
CA GLY A 323 27.11 3.09 17.93
C GLY A 323 26.89 2.56 16.51
N MET A 324 26.53 1.28 16.40
CA MET A 324 26.25 0.62 15.13
C MET A 324 24.75 0.68 14.84
N ALA A 325 24.37 1.17 13.68
CA ALA A 325 23.03 0.92 13.18
C ALA A 325 22.99 -0.49 12.58
N PRO A 326 21.98 -1.29 12.90
CA PRO A 326 21.89 -2.67 12.39
C PRO A 326 21.87 -2.77 10.86
N PHE A 327 21.64 -1.67 10.16
CA PHE A 327 21.43 -1.66 8.74
C PHE A 327 21.95 -0.39 8.08
N GLY A 328 23.18 -0.27 7.88
CA GLY A 328 23.66 0.75 7.03
C GLY A 328 24.32 1.93 7.73
N ASN A 329 24.95 2.72 6.91
CA ASN A 329 25.56 3.98 7.31
C ASN A 329 24.51 5.08 7.25
N ALA A 330 24.79 6.26 7.77
CA ALA A 330 23.91 7.42 7.82
C ALA A 330 23.39 7.93 6.46
N ARG A 331 23.46 7.15 5.40
CA ARG A 331 23.08 7.58 4.05
C ARG A 331 21.95 6.69 3.52
N ALA A 332 20.83 7.31 3.18
CA ALA A 332 19.82 6.64 2.38
C ALA A 332 20.36 6.36 0.98
N ARG A 333 20.19 5.16 0.51
CA ARG A 333 20.56 4.74 -0.84
C ARG A 333 19.40 4.02 -1.48
N CYS A 334 18.97 4.50 -2.62
CA CYS A 334 17.95 3.85 -3.45
C CYS A 334 18.61 2.87 -4.43
N TYR A 335 19.02 1.72 -3.93
CA TYR A 335 19.59 0.69 -4.78
C TYR A 335 19.06 -0.67 -4.37
N VAL A 336 18.37 -1.35 -5.26
CA VAL A 336 17.73 -2.63 -4.97
C VAL A 336 18.03 -3.63 -6.07
N TRP A 337 18.84 -4.61 -5.76
CA TRP A 337 19.40 -5.58 -6.69
C TRP A 337 18.37 -6.43 -7.43
N GLU A 338 17.31 -6.78 -6.75
CA GLU A 338 16.27 -7.69 -7.26
C GLU A 338 15.13 -6.93 -7.95
N TYR A 339 15.22 -5.61 -8.01
CA TYR A 339 14.26 -4.80 -8.74
C TYR A 339 14.71 -4.61 -10.18
N PRO A 340 13.75 -4.46 -11.11
CA PRO A 340 14.06 -4.22 -12.51
C PRO A 340 14.99 -3.03 -12.71
N ASP A 341 14.71 -1.97 -11.95
CA ASP A 341 15.57 -0.81 -11.84
C ASP A 341 16.30 -0.86 -10.51
N LYS A 342 17.59 -1.07 -10.54
CA LYS A 342 18.43 -1.10 -9.34
C LYS A 342 18.57 0.28 -8.69
N ILE A 343 18.43 1.32 -9.47
CA ILE A 343 18.34 2.72 -9.06
C ILE A 343 17.09 3.33 -9.67
N PRO A 344 16.52 4.41 -9.10
CA PRO A 344 15.40 5.09 -9.70
C PRO A 344 15.73 5.55 -11.12
N VAL A 345 14.88 5.17 -12.07
CA VAL A 345 14.97 5.57 -13.47
C VAL A 345 13.69 6.29 -13.84
N HIS A 346 13.82 7.49 -14.43
CA HIS A 346 12.67 8.21 -14.94
C HIS A 346 12.07 7.48 -16.15
N ARG A 347 10.75 7.37 -16.16
CA ARG A 347 9.96 6.91 -17.30
C ARG A 347 8.73 7.77 -17.42
N GLU A 348 8.37 8.10 -18.64
CA GLU A 348 7.12 8.78 -18.88
C GLU A 348 5.93 7.88 -18.53
N PRO A 349 4.87 8.46 -17.94
CA PRO A 349 3.66 7.72 -17.67
C PRO A 349 3.03 7.17 -18.94
N LEU A 350 2.19 6.15 -18.79
CA LEU A 350 1.52 5.50 -19.94
C LEU A 350 0.79 6.52 -20.83
N HIS A 351 0.18 7.52 -20.21
CA HIS A 351 -0.47 8.65 -20.88
C HIS A 351 0.35 9.93 -20.66
N SER A 352 1.44 10.10 -21.38
CA SER A 352 2.19 11.36 -21.36
C SER A 352 1.70 12.29 -22.48
N PRO A 353 1.57 13.60 -22.21
CA PRO A 353 1.28 14.60 -23.23
C PRO A 353 2.51 14.99 -24.08
N ASP A 354 3.71 14.57 -23.70
CA ASP A 354 4.98 15.00 -24.30
C ASP A 354 5.59 13.89 -25.15
N LYS A 355 5.47 14.05 -26.47
CA LYS A 355 5.97 13.06 -27.45
C LYS A 355 7.50 12.94 -27.45
N GLU A 356 8.22 14.05 -27.18
CA GLU A 356 9.70 14.04 -27.13
C GLU A 356 10.19 13.31 -25.87
N MET A 357 9.52 13.55 -24.74
CA MET A 357 9.84 12.87 -23.50
C MET A 357 9.49 11.37 -23.58
N ILE A 358 8.40 10.99 -24.22
CA ILE A 358 8.08 9.57 -24.48
C ILE A 358 9.22 8.92 -25.29
N ALA A 359 9.69 9.58 -26.35
CA ALA A 359 10.78 9.03 -27.16
C ALA A 359 12.08 8.86 -26.37
N LYS A 360 12.36 9.77 -25.43
CA LYS A 360 13.56 9.76 -24.62
C LYS A 360 13.49 8.81 -23.41
N TYR A 361 12.34 8.73 -22.79
CA TYR A 361 12.08 7.96 -21.56
C TYR A 361 10.80 7.14 -21.69
N PRO A 362 10.73 6.16 -22.59
CA PRO A 362 9.51 5.40 -22.80
C PRO A 362 9.06 4.69 -21.54
N THR A 363 7.77 4.45 -21.44
CA THR A 363 7.23 3.61 -20.40
C THR A 363 7.77 2.19 -20.54
N PHE A 364 7.58 1.46 -19.49
CA PHE A 364 8.12 0.14 -19.35
C PHE A 364 7.31 -0.89 -20.18
N GLU A 365 8.00 -1.80 -20.83
CA GLU A 365 7.41 -2.99 -21.39
C GLU A 365 7.25 -4.08 -20.34
N ASP A 366 6.05 -4.63 -20.21
CA ASP A 366 5.81 -5.78 -19.33
C ASP A 366 6.57 -6.99 -19.86
N LYS A 367 7.68 -7.31 -19.22
CA LYS A 367 8.45 -8.52 -19.49
C LYS A 367 8.19 -9.52 -18.36
N PRO A 368 7.83 -10.77 -18.67
CA PRO A 368 7.58 -11.79 -17.65
C PRO A 368 8.72 -11.94 -16.65
N ASP A 369 9.95 -11.72 -17.09
CA ASP A 369 11.16 -11.88 -16.29
C ASP A 369 11.42 -10.72 -15.33
N HIS A 370 10.83 -9.58 -15.59
CA HIS A 370 11.10 -8.36 -14.83
C HIS A 370 10.10 -8.17 -13.69
N TYR A 371 8.92 -8.79 -13.76
CA TYR A 371 7.87 -8.41 -12.87
C TYR A 371 7.23 -9.51 -12.14
N ARG A 372 6.66 -8.98 -11.17
CA ARG A 372 5.66 -9.50 -10.27
C ARG A 372 4.38 -9.91 -10.99
N VAL A 373 4.26 -9.67 -12.28
CA VAL A 373 3.08 -10.00 -13.06
C VAL A 373 3.33 -11.24 -13.90
N TYR A 374 2.53 -12.25 -13.67
CA TYR A 374 2.58 -13.50 -14.41
C TYR A 374 1.70 -13.42 -15.66
N THR A 375 1.96 -12.43 -16.50
CA THR A 375 1.14 -12.17 -17.67
C THR A 375 1.97 -11.94 -18.93
N LYS A 376 1.31 -12.10 -20.07
CA LYS A 376 1.82 -11.73 -21.39
C LYS A 376 1.29 -10.37 -21.84
N PHE A 377 0.68 -9.61 -20.94
CA PHE A 377 0.16 -8.29 -21.26
C PHE A 377 1.31 -7.32 -21.50
N LYS A 378 1.15 -6.46 -22.48
CA LYS A 378 2.07 -5.38 -22.76
C LYS A 378 1.43 -4.05 -22.41
N SER A 379 2.23 -3.14 -21.90
CA SER A 379 1.82 -1.75 -21.79
C SER A 379 1.90 -1.09 -23.15
N GLU A 380 0.80 -0.45 -23.54
CA GLU A 380 0.71 0.27 -24.81
C GLU A 380 0.84 1.76 -24.52
N GLN A 381 2.00 2.34 -24.80
CA GLN A 381 2.20 3.78 -24.79
C GLN A 381 2.16 4.27 -26.24
N LYS A 382 1.25 5.19 -26.53
CA LYS A 382 1.08 5.76 -27.88
C LYS A 382 1.28 7.26 -27.82
N PRO A 383 2.36 7.78 -28.42
CA PRO A 383 2.60 9.22 -28.45
C PRO A 383 1.48 10.04 -29.09
N GLU A 384 0.71 9.41 -29.99
CA GLU A 384 -0.39 10.05 -30.72
C GLU A 384 -1.63 10.28 -29.87
N TRP A 385 -1.75 9.67 -28.70
CA TRP A 385 -2.92 9.87 -27.84
C TRP A 385 -3.15 11.34 -27.46
N VAL A 386 -2.10 12.13 -27.33
CA VAL A 386 -2.24 13.56 -27.02
C VAL A 386 -2.96 14.34 -28.13
N ASP A 387 -2.91 13.88 -29.38
CA ASP A 387 -3.59 14.55 -30.51
C ASP A 387 -5.12 14.37 -30.42
N GLU A 388 -5.58 13.22 -29.95
CA GLU A 388 -7.00 12.90 -29.79
C GLU A 388 -7.53 13.26 -28.37
N TYR A 389 -6.67 13.14 -27.36
CA TYR A 389 -6.99 13.40 -25.95
C TYR A 389 -6.05 14.48 -25.40
N PRO A 390 -6.25 15.74 -25.79
CA PRO A 390 -5.25 16.81 -25.57
C PRO A 390 -5.23 17.37 -24.13
N ILE A 391 -6.08 16.88 -23.25
CA ILE A 391 -6.25 17.41 -21.90
C ILE A 391 -5.60 16.45 -20.93
N ILE A 392 -4.75 17.00 -20.04
CA ILE A 392 -4.15 16.26 -18.95
C ILE A 392 -5.22 15.99 -17.89
N LEU A 393 -5.36 14.73 -17.51
CA LEU A 393 -6.25 14.29 -16.45
C LEU A 393 -5.45 13.99 -15.19
N THR A 394 -5.77 14.69 -14.10
CA THR A 394 -5.21 14.39 -12.78
C THR A 394 -6.30 14.13 -11.76
N SER A 395 -5.94 13.48 -10.67
CA SER A 395 -6.87 13.20 -9.59
C SER A 395 -6.27 13.53 -8.23
N GLY A 396 -7.11 13.79 -7.24
CA GLY A 396 -6.65 14.18 -5.93
C GLY A 396 -7.69 13.99 -4.84
N ARG A 397 -7.36 14.50 -3.66
CA ARG A 397 -8.18 14.39 -2.45
C ARG A 397 -8.98 15.66 -2.21
N LEU A 398 -10.11 15.48 -1.52
CA LEU A 398 -10.86 16.50 -0.82
C LEU A 398 -10.71 16.28 0.69
N VAL A 399 -10.84 17.32 1.48
CA VAL A 399 -10.70 17.25 2.94
C VAL A 399 -11.86 16.54 3.61
N GLU A 400 -13.03 16.56 2.99
CA GLU A 400 -14.27 15.96 3.48
C GLU A 400 -14.27 14.44 3.40
N TYR A 401 -13.43 13.86 2.53
CA TYR A 401 -13.49 12.44 2.23
C TYR A 401 -12.15 11.73 2.40
N MET A 402 -12.20 10.43 2.70
CA MET A 402 -11.04 9.59 2.88
C MET A 402 -11.05 8.38 1.93
N GLY A 403 -9.90 8.09 1.31
CA GLY A 403 -9.71 6.95 0.42
C GLY A 403 -10.71 6.90 -0.72
N GLY A 404 -11.26 5.72 -1.00
CA GLY A 404 -12.33 5.53 -2.00
C GLY A 404 -13.69 6.12 -1.60
N GLY A 405 -13.80 6.69 -0.42
CA GLY A 405 -14.97 7.40 0.07
C GLY A 405 -16.14 6.51 0.52
N ALA A 406 -15.99 5.20 0.55
CA ALA A 406 -17.09 4.30 0.89
C ALA A 406 -17.69 4.58 2.28
N GLU A 407 -16.83 4.76 3.29
CA GLU A 407 -17.25 5.09 4.65
C GLU A 407 -17.65 6.57 4.77
N THR A 408 -16.83 7.47 4.27
CA THR A 408 -17.03 8.93 4.47
C THR A 408 -18.19 9.48 3.68
N ARG A 409 -18.51 8.93 2.50
CA ARG A 409 -19.75 9.27 1.76
C ARG A 409 -21.02 8.76 2.44
N SER A 410 -20.88 7.78 3.32
CA SER A 410 -21.96 7.27 4.18
C SER A 410 -22.10 8.06 5.49
N ASN A 411 -21.28 9.09 5.69
CA ASN A 411 -21.41 10.04 6.80
C ASN A 411 -22.20 11.25 6.34
N LYS A 412 -23.37 11.46 6.94
CA LYS A 412 -24.32 12.53 6.57
C LYS A 412 -23.68 13.91 6.61
N TYR A 413 -22.92 14.21 7.67
CA TYR A 413 -22.35 15.55 7.87
C TYR A 413 -21.23 15.86 6.88
N LEU A 414 -20.42 14.87 6.52
CA LEU A 414 -19.40 15.03 5.50
C LEU A 414 -20.02 15.19 4.11
N ALA A 415 -21.08 14.42 3.82
CA ALA A 415 -21.81 14.51 2.56
C ALA A 415 -22.50 15.88 2.39
N GLU A 416 -22.96 16.52 3.47
CA GLU A 416 -23.52 17.89 3.42
C GLU A 416 -22.46 18.93 3.02
N LEU A 417 -21.19 18.74 3.39
CA LEU A 417 -20.11 19.68 3.05
C LEU A 417 -19.70 19.60 1.57
N GLN A 418 -19.74 18.41 0.97
CA GLN A 418 -19.41 18.19 -0.43
C GLN A 418 -20.32 17.10 -1.03
N PRO A 419 -21.58 17.45 -1.37
CA PRO A 419 -22.59 16.45 -1.77
C PRO A 419 -22.38 15.88 -3.17
N GLU A 420 -21.64 16.56 -4.04
CA GLU A 420 -21.51 16.19 -5.44
C GLU A 420 -20.06 16.14 -5.90
N MET A 421 -19.78 15.20 -6.81
CA MET A 421 -18.53 15.17 -7.55
C MET A 421 -18.48 16.30 -8.59
N PHE A 422 -17.28 16.80 -8.83
CA PHE A 422 -17.03 17.82 -9.86
C PHE A 422 -15.76 17.52 -10.67
N ALA A 423 -15.67 18.14 -11.84
CA ALA A 423 -14.43 18.27 -12.60
C ALA A 423 -13.96 19.73 -12.49
N GLU A 424 -12.80 19.97 -11.90
CA GLU A 424 -12.23 21.32 -11.83
C GLU A 424 -11.59 21.65 -13.17
N VAL A 425 -12.05 22.73 -13.79
CA VAL A 425 -11.70 23.14 -15.15
C VAL A 425 -11.21 24.58 -15.12
N ASN A 426 -10.10 24.86 -15.83
CA ASN A 426 -9.57 26.23 -15.92
C ASN A 426 -10.52 27.15 -16.70
N VAL A 427 -10.56 28.43 -16.32
CA VAL A 427 -11.37 29.47 -16.96
C VAL A 427 -11.14 29.54 -18.48
N LYS A 428 -9.85 29.44 -18.92
CA LYS A 428 -9.52 29.45 -20.35
C LYS A 428 -10.12 28.23 -21.06
N MET A 429 -9.96 27.06 -20.51
CA MET A 429 -10.52 25.81 -21.06
C MET A 429 -12.06 25.91 -21.11
N ALA A 430 -12.69 26.44 -20.05
CA ALA A 430 -14.13 26.62 -20.03
C ALA A 430 -14.61 27.52 -21.17
N ASN A 431 -13.92 28.62 -21.44
CA ASN A 431 -14.21 29.49 -22.58
C ASN A 431 -14.00 28.80 -23.93
N ASP A 432 -12.90 28.09 -24.11
CA ASP A 432 -12.57 27.40 -25.36
C ASP A 432 -13.62 26.31 -25.70
N TYR A 433 -14.22 25.67 -24.70
CA TYR A 433 -15.25 24.62 -24.85
C TYR A 433 -16.70 25.12 -24.64
N GLY A 434 -16.91 26.42 -24.40
CA GLY A 434 -18.24 27.02 -24.17
C GLY A 434 -18.94 26.49 -22.92
N LEU A 435 -18.20 26.25 -21.84
CA LEU A 435 -18.70 25.70 -20.59
C LEU A 435 -19.02 26.80 -19.57
N ARG A 436 -20.03 26.56 -18.76
CA ARG A 436 -20.38 27.35 -17.58
C ARG A 436 -20.19 26.52 -16.33
N ASP A 437 -20.02 27.18 -15.20
CA ASP A 437 -19.98 26.51 -13.91
C ASP A 437 -21.25 25.69 -13.67
N GLY A 438 -21.12 24.46 -13.24
CA GLY A 438 -22.22 23.52 -13.07
C GLY A 438 -22.70 22.78 -14.34
N ASP A 439 -22.20 23.12 -15.53
CA ASP A 439 -22.53 22.35 -16.74
C ASP A 439 -22.07 20.90 -16.62
N LEU A 440 -22.87 19.98 -17.12
CA LEU A 440 -22.47 18.57 -17.23
C LEU A 440 -21.58 18.36 -18.45
N ILE A 441 -20.47 17.66 -18.23
CA ILE A 441 -19.55 17.26 -19.29
C ILE A 441 -19.30 15.76 -19.26
N TRP A 442 -19.08 15.19 -20.43
CA TRP A 442 -18.44 13.89 -20.59
C TRP A 442 -16.93 14.07 -20.58
N ILE A 443 -16.24 13.22 -19.84
CA ILE A 443 -14.79 13.06 -19.87
C ILE A 443 -14.51 11.65 -20.36
N GLU A 444 -13.71 11.53 -21.41
CA GLU A 444 -13.36 10.25 -22.05
C GLU A 444 -11.84 10.06 -22.07
N SER A 445 -11.37 8.85 -21.83
CA SER A 445 -9.95 8.48 -21.83
C SER A 445 -9.60 7.55 -23.00
N PRO A 446 -8.31 7.44 -23.39
CA PRO A 446 -7.87 6.59 -24.49
C PRO A 446 -8.30 5.12 -24.41
N HIS A 447 -8.53 4.59 -23.23
CA HIS A 447 -8.91 3.19 -23.03
C HIS A 447 -10.42 2.94 -23.01
N GLY A 448 -11.22 3.91 -23.46
CA GLY A 448 -12.66 3.76 -23.63
C GLY A 448 -13.49 3.98 -22.36
N GLY A 449 -12.86 4.37 -21.26
CA GLY A 449 -13.58 4.83 -20.08
C GLY A 449 -14.18 6.22 -20.31
N LYS A 450 -15.42 6.44 -19.81
CA LYS A 450 -16.08 7.76 -19.83
C LYS A 450 -16.88 7.97 -18.56
N ILE A 451 -16.93 9.20 -18.11
CA ILE A 451 -17.73 9.63 -16.94
C ILE A 451 -18.47 10.93 -17.26
N LYS A 452 -19.56 11.17 -16.56
CA LYS A 452 -20.35 12.38 -16.69
C LYS A 452 -20.36 13.14 -15.36
N VAL A 453 -19.77 14.33 -15.33
CA VAL A 453 -19.58 15.13 -14.13
C VAL A 453 -19.92 16.60 -14.34
N LYS A 454 -20.26 17.31 -13.25
CA LYS A 454 -20.43 18.76 -13.26
C LYS A 454 -19.09 19.46 -13.35
N THR A 455 -19.03 20.56 -14.07
CA THR A 455 -17.88 21.45 -14.10
C THR A 455 -17.84 22.34 -12.85
N LYS A 456 -16.63 22.58 -12.34
CA LYS A 456 -16.29 23.61 -11.37
C LYS A 456 -15.20 24.49 -11.99
N ILE A 457 -15.56 25.70 -12.38
CA ILE A 457 -14.62 26.60 -13.03
C ILE A 457 -13.72 27.26 -11.99
N SER A 458 -12.42 27.19 -12.21
CA SER A 458 -11.40 27.65 -11.24
C SER A 458 -10.08 28.00 -11.93
N GLU A 459 -9.31 28.88 -11.32
CA GLU A 459 -7.93 29.17 -11.73
C GLU A 459 -6.89 28.29 -11.05
N ARG A 460 -7.31 27.33 -10.21
CA ARG A 460 -6.40 26.48 -9.45
C ARG A 460 -5.73 25.38 -10.29
N VAL A 461 -6.27 25.07 -11.46
CA VAL A 461 -5.73 24.09 -12.39
C VAL A 461 -5.19 24.78 -13.64
N ASP A 462 -4.18 24.20 -14.28
CA ASP A 462 -3.63 24.70 -15.53
C ASP A 462 -4.64 24.66 -16.67
N ALA A 463 -4.44 25.52 -17.67
CA ALA A 463 -5.34 25.65 -18.83
C ALA A 463 -5.53 24.38 -19.66
N LYS A 464 -4.64 23.40 -19.53
CA LYS A 464 -4.70 22.11 -20.22
C LYS A 464 -4.99 20.94 -19.27
N THR A 465 -5.33 21.21 -18.02
CA THR A 465 -5.48 20.17 -16.98
C THR A 465 -6.90 20.16 -16.43
N ILE A 466 -7.44 18.97 -16.21
CA ILE A 466 -8.67 18.72 -15.43
C ILE A 466 -8.31 17.94 -14.18
N PHE A 467 -8.85 18.38 -13.05
CA PHE A 467 -8.75 17.67 -11.78
C PHE A 467 -10.07 16.97 -11.43
N LEU A 468 -9.96 15.71 -10.98
CA LEU A 468 -11.09 14.93 -10.48
C LEU A 468 -10.82 14.46 -9.06
N PRO A 469 -11.73 14.69 -8.09
CA PRO A 469 -11.64 14.02 -6.80
C PRO A 469 -12.00 12.53 -6.93
N PHE A 470 -11.16 11.66 -6.37
CA PHE A 470 -11.31 10.21 -6.53
C PHE A 470 -12.20 9.54 -5.47
N HIS A 471 -12.76 10.30 -4.55
CA HIS A 471 -13.53 9.77 -3.42
C HIS A 471 -14.95 9.30 -3.76
N PHE A 472 -15.42 9.54 -4.98
CA PHE A 472 -16.78 9.29 -5.38
C PHE A 472 -17.00 7.90 -6.00
N GLY A 473 -18.23 7.47 -6.00
CA GLY A 473 -18.72 6.23 -6.57
C GLY A 473 -20.25 6.17 -6.42
N GLY A 474 -20.85 5.20 -7.07
CA GLY A 474 -22.31 5.06 -7.10
C GLY A 474 -22.94 5.55 -8.39
N PHE A 475 -22.16 6.16 -9.27
CA PHE A 475 -22.45 6.31 -10.69
C PHE A 475 -21.44 5.52 -11.52
N PHE A 476 -21.85 5.05 -12.65
CA PHE A 476 -20.99 4.32 -13.56
C PHE A 476 -21.32 4.69 -15.02
N MET A 477 -20.39 5.39 -15.65
CA MET A 477 -20.48 5.81 -17.06
C MET A 477 -21.77 6.59 -17.38
N GLY A 478 -22.20 7.45 -16.47
CA GLY A 478 -23.39 8.29 -16.58
C GLY A 478 -24.63 7.74 -15.90
N ASP A 479 -24.67 6.47 -15.55
CA ASP A 479 -25.83 5.82 -14.93
C ASP A 479 -25.70 5.75 -13.42
N THR A 480 -26.79 6.03 -12.71
CA THR A 480 -26.83 5.90 -11.25
C THR A 480 -26.96 4.44 -10.83
N TRP A 481 -26.21 4.06 -9.80
CA TRP A 481 -26.31 2.75 -9.14
C TRP A 481 -26.91 2.86 -7.73
N ALA A 482 -27.56 3.96 -7.40
CA ALA A 482 -28.18 4.13 -6.08
C ALA A 482 -29.08 2.95 -5.69
N GLY A 483 -29.91 2.47 -6.62
CA GLY A 483 -30.79 1.31 -6.40
C GLY A 483 -30.12 -0.06 -6.42
N LYS A 484 -28.81 -0.14 -6.66
CA LYS A 484 -28.04 -1.40 -6.66
C LYS A 484 -27.33 -1.69 -5.32
N TYR A 485 -27.31 -0.72 -4.43
CA TYR A 485 -26.86 -0.97 -3.06
C TYR A 485 -27.88 -1.80 -2.30
N PRO A 486 -27.45 -2.63 -1.33
CA PRO A 486 -28.40 -3.27 -0.42
C PRO A 486 -29.31 -2.25 0.24
N GLU A 487 -30.56 -2.62 0.52
CA GLU A 487 -31.58 -1.74 1.07
C GLU A 487 -31.08 -0.99 2.32
N GLY A 488 -31.29 0.33 2.36
CA GLY A 488 -30.88 1.17 3.48
C GLY A 488 -29.37 1.50 3.56
N THR A 489 -28.56 1.04 2.59
CA THR A 489 -27.11 1.22 2.64
C THR A 489 -26.53 2.17 1.57
N THR A 490 -27.39 2.80 0.78
CA THR A 490 -26.95 3.76 -0.23
C THR A 490 -26.23 4.95 0.44
N PRO A 491 -25.00 5.29 0.03
CA PRO A 491 -24.30 6.45 0.56
C PRO A 491 -25.07 7.77 0.36
N TYR A 492 -24.91 8.72 1.28
CA TYR A 492 -25.55 10.04 1.18
C TYR A 492 -25.00 10.87 0.00
N ALA A 493 -23.72 10.69 -0.34
CA ALA A 493 -23.13 11.34 -1.51
C ALA A 493 -22.72 10.31 -2.55
N LEU A 494 -23.19 10.50 -3.78
CA LEU A 494 -22.88 9.68 -4.93
C LEU A 494 -22.13 10.50 -6.00
N GLY A 495 -21.46 9.83 -6.90
CA GLY A 495 -20.78 10.43 -8.04
C GLY A 495 -20.14 9.34 -8.91
N GLU A 496 -19.51 9.77 -9.99
CA GLU A 496 -18.77 8.86 -10.87
C GLU A 496 -17.50 8.32 -10.19
N ALA A 497 -17.10 7.12 -10.54
CA ALA A 497 -15.79 6.62 -10.15
C ALA A 497 -14.72 7.22 -11.08
N ALA A 498 -13.90 8.14 -10.57
CA ALA A 498 -12.83 8.77 -11.34
C ALA A 498 -11.92 7.73 -12.05
N ASN A 499 -11.73 6.57 -11.43
CA ASN A 499 -10.92 5.49 -11.97
C ASN A 499 -11.50 4.77 -13.20
N VAL A 500 -12.67 5.12 -13.66
CA VAL A 500 -13.18 4.71 -14.98
C VAL A 500 -12.31 5.31 -16.08
N VAL A 501 -11.82 6.54 -15.89
CA VAL A 501 -11.05 7.28 -16.92
C VAL A 501 -9.54 7.35 -16.62
N THR A 502 -9.05 6.77 -15.54
CA THR A 502 -7.60 6.65 -15.30
C THR A 502 -6.98 5.57 -16.17
N ASN A 503 -5.68 5.65 -16.42
CA ASN A 503 -4.96 4.63 -17.19
C ASN A 503 -4.60 3.40 -16.33
N TYR A 504 -4.04 2.35 -16.96
CA TYR A 504 -3.62 1.13 -16.27
C TYR A 504 -2.10 1.07 -16.01
N GLY A 505 -1.41 2.17 -16.27
CA GLY A 505 0.01 2.26 -15.97
C GLY A 505 0.31 2.06 -14.49
N TYR A 506 1.52 1.69 -14.20
CA TYR A 506 2.00 1.48 -12.84
C TYR A 506 3.51 1.69 -12.74
N ASP A 507 3.94 2.12 -11.59
CA ASP A 507 5.37 2.16 -11.27
C ASP A 507 5.91 0.74 -11.15
N ILE A 508 6.96 0.48 -11.89
CA ILE A 508 7.48 -0.86 -12.03
C ILE A 508 8.11 -1.44 -10.77
N VAL A 509 8.64 -0.59 -9.94
CA VAL A 509 9.32 -0.99 -8.70
C VAL A 509 8.31 -1.18 -7.58
N THR A 510 7.42 -0.22 -7.41
CA THR A 510 6.45 -0.19 -6.30
C THR A 510 5.10 -0.81 -6.65
N GLN A 511 4.81 -1.01 -7.93
CA GLN A 511 3.52 -1.47 -8.45
C GLN A 511 2.36 -0.48 -8.19
N MET A 512 2.68 0.77 -7.86
CA MET A 512 1.69 1.82 -7.63
C MET A 512 1.02 2.23 -8.95
N GLN A 513 -0.29 2.38 -8.92
CA GLN A 513 -1.10 2.80 -10.07
C GLN A 513 -0.79 4.25 -10.47
N GLU A 514 -0.74 4.53 -11.77
CA GLU A 514 -0.57 5.87 -12.34
C GLU A 514 -1.91 6.64 -12.41
N THR A 515 -2.56 6.83 -11.28
CA THR A 515 -3.88 7.49 -11.22
C THR A 515 -3.82 9.02 -11.21
N LYS A 516 -2.60 9.60 -11.18
CA LYS A 516 -2.38 11.05 -11.13
C LYS A 516 -2.02 11.66 -12.49
N THR A 517 -1.73 10.85 -13.47
CA THR A 517 -1.32 11.28 -14.79
C THR A 517 -2.10 10.52 -15.84
N GLY A 518 -2.94 11.22 -16.58
CA GLY A 518 -3.76 10.65 -17.64
C GLY A 518 -3.98 11.65 -18.76
N LEU A 519 -4.54 11.19 -19.84
CA LEU A 519 -5.04 12.02 -20.94
C LEU A 519 -6.55 11.83 -21.09
N CYS A 520 -7.23 12.89 -21.45
CA CYS A 520 -8.65 12.86 -21.72
C CYS A 520 -9.07 13.88 -22.80
N ARG A 521 -10.28 13.71 -23.28
CA ARG A 521 -11.04 14.73 -24.01
C ARG A 521 -12.36 14.97 -23.31
N ILE A 522 -12.93 16.14 -23.54
CA ILE A 522 -14.22 16.53 -22.97
C ILE A 522 -15.23 16.91 -24.04
N LYS A 523 -16.49 16.74 -23.68
CA LYS A 523 -17.63 17.16 -24.49
C LYS A 523 -18.76 17.58 -23.56
N LYS A 524 -19.44 18.67 -23.87
CA LYS A 524 -20.67 19.06 -23.16
C LYS A 524 -21.71 17.94 -23.29
N ALA A 525 -22.37 17.57 -22.16
CA ALA A 525 -23.32 16.48 -22.09
C ALA A 525 -24.71 16.84 -22.65
#